data_8084116015b5083a12fd966c528001af
#
_entry.id   8084116015b5083a12fd966c528001af
#
_cell.length_a   1.000
_cell.length_b   1.000
_cell.length_c   1.000
_cell.angle_alpha   90.00
_cell.angle_beta   90.00
_cell.angle_gamma   90.00
#
_symmetry.space_group_name_H-M   'P 1'
#
loop_
_entity.id
_entity.type
_entity.pdbx_description
1 polymer ?
#
loop_
_entity_poly.entity_id
_entity_poly.type
_entity_poly.pdbx_seq_one_letter_code
_entity_poly.pdbx_strand_id
1 'polypeptide(L)'
;MKRLLLLVITILAVSCNQPIDIDPDSGFEVFTIPEGAHSSIFRNEPFTGIGINVTAIFDESAMYMLDVTSDQADINKLVGFSDCHQDHQNESARIGWRWYEDELQILAYTYREGQLHFELMGSVPINQEIDLQIRIDGDTYQYSGTGLTSVTMDRTPNCETGENYWLWPYFGGDQPAPHVVTIKLKREVID
;
A
#
# COMPACT_ATOMS: atom_id res chain seq x y z
N MET A 1 1.08 36.94 -49.75
CA MET A 1 1.60 35.66 -49.18
C MET A 1 1.73 35.83 -47.66
N LYS A 2 0.77 35.28 -46.90
CA LYS A 2 0.79 35.32 -45.40
C LYS A 2 1.57 34.09 -44.91
N ARG A 3 2.70 34.28 -44.27
CA ARG A 3 3.45 33.20 -43.60
C ARG A 3 2.78 32.87 -42.28
N LEU A 4 2.24 31.65 -42.19
CA LEU A 4 1.68 31.09 -40.96
C LEU A 4 2.87 30.61 -40.10
N LEU A 5 3.07 31.24 -38.98
CA LEU A 5 4.09 30.84 -37.97
C LEU A 5 3.48 29.75 -37.12
N LEU A 6 3.95 28.51 -37.30
CA LEU A 6 3.52 27.37 -36.46
C LEU A 6 4.30 27.43 -35.15
N LEU A 7 3.60 27.76 -34.06
CA LEU A 7 4.17 27.73 -32.71
C LEU A 7 4.13 26.28 -32.18
N VAL A 8 5.28 25.62 -32.16
CA VAL A 8 5.40 24.29 -31.54
C VAL A 8 5.54 24.46 -30.02
N ILE A 9 4.49 24.17 -29.27
CA ILE A 9 4.53 24.12 -27.81
C ILE A 9 5.06 22.75 -27.42
N THR A 10 6.32 22.71 -27.00
CA THR A 10 6.93 21.51 -26.39
C THR A 10 6.46 21.43 -24.94
N ILE A 11 5.52 20.52 -24.65
CA ILE A 11 5.13 20.20 -23.27
C ILE A 11 6.23 19.33 -22.68
N LEU A 12 7.09 19.92 -21.86
CA LEU A 12 8.01 19.17 -20.98
C LEU A 12 7.17 18.50 -19.89
N ALA A 13 6.96 17.19 -20.03
CA ALA A 13 6.44 16.37 -18.94
C ALA A 13 7.53 16.31 -17.85
N VAL A 14 7.43 17.17 -16.85
CA VAL A 14 8.22 17.05 -15.63
C VAL A 14 7.62 15.88 -14.85
N SER A 15 8.29 14.74 -14.89
CA SER A 15 8.02 13.64 -13.97
C SER A 15 8.41 14.13 -12.56
N CYS A 16 7.46 14.64 -11.81
CA CYS A 16 7.64 14.99 -10.41
C CYS A 16 7.67 13.70 -9.58
N ASN A 17 8.86 13.11 -9.39
CA ASN A 17 9.08 12.28 -8.23
C ASN A 17 9.04 13.20 -7.01
N GLN A 18 7.98 13.13 -6.23
CA GLN A 18 7.89 13.85 -4.96
C GLN A 18 9.01 13.34 -4.03
N PRO A 19 9.73 14.24 -3.33
CA PRO A 19 10.74 13.81 -2.37
C PRO A 19 10.08 12.95 -1.28
N ILE A 20 10.82 11.94 -0.81
CA ILE A 20 10.43 11.13 0.34
C ILE A 20 10.56 12.03 1.56
N ASP A 21 9.47 12.19 2.30
CA ASP A 21 9.52 12.81 3.61
C ASP A 21 10.02 11.78 4.62
N ILE A 22 11.25 11.95 5.09
CA ILE A 22 11.88 11.05 6.07
C ILE A 22 11.94 11.81 7.39
N ASP A 23 11.34 11.23 8.42
CA ASP A 23 11.51 11.70 9.79
C ASP A 23 13.00 11.56 10.18
N PRO A 24 13.75 12.66 10.34
CA PRO A 24 15.20 12.62 10.51
C PRO A 24 15.63 11.97 11.84
N ASP A 25 14.75 11.98 12.85
CA ASP A 25 15.05 11.45 14.18
C ASP A 25 14.85 9.96 14.26
N SER A 26 13.88 9.41 13.52
CA SER A 26 13.49 8.01 13.58
C SER A 26 13.82 7.20 12.32
N GLY A 27 14.06 7.86 11.18
CA GLY A 27 14.32 7.22 9.90
C GLY A 27 13.10 6.57 9.24
N PHE A 28 11.90 6.88 9.71
CA PHE A 28 10.66 6.45 9.05
C PHE A 28 10.36 7.32 7.82
N GLU A 29 9.89 6.70 6.74
CA GLU A 29 9.20 7.39 5.66
C GLU A 29 7.81 7.82 6.15
N VAL A 30 7.45 9.09 5.96
CA VAL A 30 6.15 9.65 6.38
C VAL A 30 5.23 9.77 5.18
N PHE A 31 4.09 9.10 5.23
CA PHE A 31 3.05 9.16 4.22
C PHE A 31 1.85 9.93 4.76
N THR A 32 1.58 11.08 4.17
CA THR A 32 0.42 11.92 4.55
C THR A 32 -0.59 11.89 3.40
N ILE A 33 -1.72 11.23 3.61
CA ILE A 33 -2.83 11.18 2.66
C ILE A 33 -3.76 12.36 2.96
N PRO A 34 -3.91 13.32 2.04
CA PRO A 34 -4.78 14.48 2.26
C PRO A 34 -6.26 14.09 2.39
N GLU A 35 -7.03 14.91 3.10
CA GLU A 35 -8.48 14.85 3.08
C GLU A 35 -9.01 14.89 1.63
N GLY A 36 -9.97 14.04 1.31
CA GLY A 36 -10.55 13.92 -0.03
C GLY A 36 -9.67 13.21 -1.06
N ALA A 37 -8.51 12.67 -0.65
CA ALA A 37 -7.59 11.93 -1.52
C ALA A 37 -7.52 10.44 -1.14
N HIS A 38 -7.05 9.62 -2.08
CA HIS A 38 -6.79 8.20 -1.84
C HIS A 38 -5.30 7.90 -1.55
N SER A 39 -4.39 8.79 -1.94
CA SER A 39 -2.96 8.57 -1.77
C SER A 39 -2.21 9.87 -1.56
N SER A 40 -1.03 9.79 -0.94
CA SER A 40 -0.15 10.95 -0.72
C SER A 40 0.70 11.28 -1.95
N ILE A 41 1.17 10.25 -2.65
CA ILE A 41 2.13 10.39 -3.75
C ILE A 41 1.90 9.30 -4.79
N PHE A 42 2.32 9.59 -6.01
CA PHE A 42 2.53 8.58 -7.03
C PHE A 42 4.03 8.29 -7.14
N ARG A 43 4.41 7.04 -6.90
CA ARG A 43 5.77 6.54 -7.14
C ARG A 43 5.69 5.27 -7.97
N ASN A 44 6.48 5.21 -9.03
CA ASN A 44 6.75 3.97 -9.76
C ASN A 44 8.17 3.52 -9.40
N GLU A 45 8.27 2.58 -8.47
CA GLU A 45 9.53 2.05 -7.98
C GLU A 45 9.57 0.54 -8.23
N PRO A 46 10.60 0.02 -8.93
CA PRO A 46 10.72 -1.41 -9.15
C PRO A 46 10.85 -2.18 -7.83
N PHE A 47 10.26 -3.36 -7.81
CA PHE A 47 10.40 -4.32 -6.71
C PHE A 47 11.06 -5.59 -7.24
N THR A 48 12.15 -5.99 -6.60
CA THR A 48 12.82 -7.28 -6.83
C THR A 48 13.10 -7.91 -5.49
N GLY A 49 12.62 -9.13 -5.27
CA GLY A 49 12.78 -9.85 -4.02
C GLY A 49 11.70 -10.90 -3.84
N ILE A 50 11.79 -11.66 -2.77
CA ILE A 50 10.81 -12.68 -2.40
C ILE A 50 9.89 -12.23 -1.27
N GLY A 51 9.91 -10.96 -0.92
CA GLY A 51 9.05 -10.44 0.14
C GLY A 51 9.51 -9.11 0.71
N ILE A 52 8.81 -8.65 1.73
CA ILE A 52 9.08 -7.41 2.44
C ILE A 52 8.95 -7.57 3.95
N ASN A 53 9.86 -6.93 4.70
CA ASN A 53 9.67 -6.61 6.10
C ASN A 53 9.23 -5.15 6.19
N VAL A 54 8.28 -4.87 7.04
CA VAL A 54 7.73 -3.54 7.26
C VAL A 54 7.58 -3.28 8.74
N THR A 55 8.12 -2.16 9.23
CA THR A 55 7.72 -1.61 10.53
C THR A 55 6.83 -0.41 10.28
N ALA A 56 5.63 -0.39 10.86
CA ALA A 56 4.65 0.67 10.68
C ALA A 56 4.25 1.30 12.00
N ILE A 57 3.90 2.60 11.94
CA ILE A 57 3.25 3.32 13.04
C ILE A 57 2.01 4.02 12.45
N PHE A 58 0.88 3.80 13.06
CA PHE A 58 -0.36 4.52 12.83
C PHE A 58 -0.62 5.43 14.03
N ASP A 59 -0.87 6.71 13.78
CA ASP A 59 -1.29 7.65 14.81
C ASP A 59 -2.82 7.76 14.91
N GLU A 60 -3.32 8.69 15.70
CA GLU A 60 -4.76 8.92 15.89
C GLU A 60 -5.50 9.26 14.59
N SER A 61 -4.80 9.68 13.54
CA SER A 61 -5.40 9.95 12.24
C SER A 61 -5.89 8.68 11.52
N ALA A 62 -5.45 7.50 11.97
CA ALA A 62 -5.96 6.22 11.48
C ALA A 62 -7.37 5.89 12.03
N MET A 63 -7.83 6.60 13.06
CA MET A 63 -9.20 6.47 13.59
C MET A 63 -10.13 7.36 12.78
N TYR A 64 -10.88 6.79 11.86
CA TYR A 64 -11.78 7.52 10.98
C TYR A 64 -13.20 6.98 11.01
N MET A 65 -14.15 7.84 10.64
CA MET A 65 -15.54 7.47 10.38
C MET A 65 -15.90 7.97 8.98
N LEU A 66 -16.47 7.10 8.17
CA LEU A 66 -16.97 7.45 6.85
C LEU A 66 -18.44 7.87 6.92
N ASP A 67 -18.84 8.86 6.12
CA ASP A 67 -20.23 9.30 6.00
C ASP A 67 -21.12 8.17 5.47
N VAL A 68 -20.57 7.34 4.57
CA VAL A 68 -21.23 6.15 4.04
C VAL A 68 -20.85 4.96 4.90
N THR A 69 -21.73 4.62 5.85
CA THR A 69 -21.45 3.57 6.85
C THR A 69 -21.25 2.17 6.25
N SER A 70 -21.82 1.88 5.06
CA SER A 70 -21.55 0.61 4.35
C SER A 70 -20.10 0.43 3.95
N ASP A 71 -19.38 1.55 3.73
CA ASP A 71 -18.02 1.55 3.24
C ASP A 71 -16.98 1.56 4.38
N GLN A 72 -17.45 1.67 5.64
CA GLN A 72 -16.57 1.65 6.82
C GLN A 72 -15.73 0.37 6.92
N ALA A 73 -16.23 -0.72 6.35
CA ALA A 73 -15.54 -2.01 6.30
C ALA A 73 -14.52 -2.12 5.13
N ASP A 74 -14.43 -1.12 4.26
CA ASP A 74 -13.48 -1.10 3.16
C ASP A 74 -12.04 -1.16 3.67
N ILE A 75 -11.20 -1.85 2.89
CA ILE A 75 -9.82 -2.08 3.28
C ILE A 75 -8.91 -1.05 2.62
N ASN A 76 -8.25 -0.24 3.44
CA ASN A 76 -7.12 0.58 3.02
C ASN A 76 -5.89 -0.30 2.77
N LYS A 77 -4.96 0.16 1.98
CA LYS A 77 -3.73 -0.56 1.67
C LYS A 77 -2.56 0.16 2.31
N LEU A 78 -1.75 -0.57 3.05
CA LEU A 78 -0.56 -0.04 3.71
C LEU A 78 0.63 -0.02 2.76
N VAL A 79 1.04 -1.18 2.31
CA VAL A 79 2.20 -1.37 1.44
C VAL A 79 2.18 -2.79 0.89
N GLY A 80 2.90 -3.02 -0.19
CA GLY A 80 3.08 -4.33 -0.79
C GLY A 80 3.77 -4.26 -2.14
N PHE A 81 3.53 -5.24 -2.98
CA PHE A 81 4.13 -5.32 -4.31
C PHE A 81 3.18 -5.97 -5.31
N SER A 82 3.31 -5.58 -6.59
CA SER A 82 2.72 -6.34 -7.70
C SER A 82 3.52 -7.61 -7.92
N ASP A 83 2.93 -8.61 -8.55
CA ASP A 83 3.60 -9.88 -8.79
C ASP A 83 3.33 -10.41 -10.20
N CYS A 84 4.03 -11.48 -10.60
CA CYS A 84 3.90 -12.16 -11.88
C CYS A 84 4.03 -11.22 -13.10
N HIS A 85 4.73 -10.10 -13.01
CA HIS A 85 4.83 -9.07 -14.05
C HIS A 85 3.47 -8.53 -14.51
N GLN A 86 2.46 -8.58 -13.62
CA GLN A 86 1.10 -8.15 -13.91
C GLN A 86 0.75 -6.83 -13.21
N ASP A 87 -0.35 -6.24 -13.65
CA ASP A 87 -0.99 -5.15 -12.92
C ASP A 87 -1.42 -5.62 -11.52
N HIS A 88 -1.31 -4.73 -10.53
CA HIS A 88 -1.60 -5.05 -9.14
C HIS A 88 -3.06 -5.42 -8.85
N GLN A 89 -3.99 -5.15 -9.76
CA GLN A 89 -5.37 -5.64 -9.67
C GLN A 89 -5.53 -7.03 -10.26
N ASN A 90 -4.51 -7.54 -10.93
CA ASN A 90 -4.44 -8.93 -11.37
C ASN A 90 -3.67 -9.78 -10.36
N GLU A 91 -2.44 -9.36 -10.02
CA GLU A 91 -1.54 -10.13 -9.17
C GLU A 91 -0.80 -9.19 -8.21
N SER A 92 -1.07 -9.31 -6.91
CA SER A 92 -0.36 -8.54 -5.89
C SER A 92 -0.51 -9.12 -4.50
N ALA A 93 0.46 -8.83 -3.65
CA ALA A 93 0.41 -9.08 -2.22
C ALA A 93 0.58 -7.76 -1.46
N ARG A 94 -0.36 -7.42 -0.57
CA ARG A 94 -0.38 -6.17 0.18
C ARG A 94 -0.79 -6.42 1.62
N ILE A 95 -0.33 -5.58 2.51
CA ILE A 95 -0.89 -5.46 3.85
C ILE A 95 -2.06 -4.51 3.76
N GLY A 96 -3.25 -4.96 4.16
CA GLY A 96 -4.44 -4.15 4.31
C GLY A 96 -4.58 -3.64 5.74
N TRP A 97 -5.32 -2.54 5.92
CA TRP A 97 -5.69 -2.02 7.23
C TRP A 97 -7.05 -1.31 7.17
N ARG A 98 -7.72 -1.20 8.31
CA ARG A 98 -8.93 -0.39 8.45
C ARG A 98 -9.18 -0.06 9.92
N TRP A 99 -9.88 1.06 10.15
CA TRP A 99 -10.49 1.35 11.44
C TRP A 99 -11.91 0.83 11.43
N TYR A 100 -12.16 -0.24 12.15
CA TYR A 100 -13.45 -0.91 12.15
C TYR A 100 -13.75 -1.48 13.54
N GLU A 101 -14.99 -1.28 14.04
CA GLU A 101 -15.43 -1.71 15.37
C GLU A 101 -14.52 -1.18 16.50
N ASP A 102 -14.12 0.11 16.39
CA ASP A 102 -13.21 0.79 17.32
C ASP A 102 -11.81 0.16 17.44
N GLU A 103 -11.38 -0.58 16.44
CA GLU A 103 -10.08 -1.24 16.36
C GLU A 103 -9.35 -0.93 15.06
N LEU A 104 -8.01 -0.81 15.14
CA LEU A 104 -7.15 -0.79 13.97
C LEU A 104 -6.85 -2.23 13.55
N GLN A 105 -7.57 -2.70 12.55
CA GLN A 105 -7.45 -4.05 12.03
C GLN A 105 -6.38 -4.13 10.91
N ILE A 106 -5.59 -5.21 10.95
CA ILE A 106 -4.59 -5.54 9.92
C ILE A 106 -5.03 -6.80 9.18
N LEU A 107 -4.92 -6.76 7.85
CA LEU A 107 -5.39 -7.82 6.97
C LEU A 107 -4.30 -8.24 5.97
N ALA A 108 -4.25 -9.54 5.67
CA ALA A 108 -3.64 -10.04 4.45
C ALA A 108 -4.56 -9.65 3.28
N TYR A 109 -3.98 -9.12 2.19
CA TYR A 109 -4.74 -8.59 1.05
C TYR A 109 -4.03 -8.98 -0.25
N THR A 110 -4.67 -9.81 -1.06
CA THR A 110 -4.07 -10.40 -2.27
C THR A 110 -5.02 -10.27 -3.44
N TYR A 111 -4.51 -9.84 -4.58
CA TYR A 111 -5.14 -10.09 -5.87
C TYR A 111 -4.48 -11.30 -6.52
N ARG A 112 -5.29 -12.25 -6.99
CA ARG A 112 -4.89 -13.41 -7.76
C ARG A 112 -5.85 -13.61 -8.93
N GLU A 113 -5.32 -13.65 -10.14
CA GLU A 113 -6.11 -13.80 -11.37
C GLU A 113 -7.27 -12.77 -11.46
N GLY A 114 -7.01 -11.52 -11.03
CA GLY A 114 -8.00 -10.44 -10.99
C GLY A 114 -9.06 -10.57 -9.89
N GLN A 115 -8.94 -11.56 -9.00
CA GLN A 115 -9.85 -11.76 -7.88
C GLN A 115 -9.24 -11.28 -6.57
N LEU A 116 -9.99 -10.48 -5.83
CA LEU A 116 -9.59 -10.02 -4.51
C LEU A 116 -9.83 -11.11 -3.46
N HIS A 117 -8.81 -11.39 -2.67
CA HIS A 117 -8.85 -12.24 -1.47
C HIS A 117 -8.28 -11.46 -0.30
N PHE A 118 -8.91 -11.56 0.88
CA PHE A 118 -8.39 -10.96 2.09
C PHE A 118 -8.76 -11.79 3.31
N GLU A 119 -7.93 -11.67 4.36
CA GLU A 119 -8.16 -12.34 5.65
C GLU A 119 -7.68 -11.47 6.80
N LEU A 120 -8.45 -11.42 7.90
CA LEU A 120 -8.10 -10.65 9.08
C LEU A 120 -6.96 -11.34 9.83
N MET A 121 -5.88 -10.61 10.06
CA MET A 121 -4.75 -11.06 10.89
C MET A 121 -4.96 -10.73 12.36
N GLY A 122 -5.67 -9.67 12.67
CA GLY A 122 -5.96 -9.19 14.02
C GLY A 122 -5.95 -7.68 14.12
N SER A 123 -5.96 -7.18 15.36
CA SER A 123 -5.96 -5.74 15.66
C SER A 123 -4.65 -5.34 16.34
N VAL A 124 -4.24 -4.09 16.13
CA VAL A 124 -3.01 -3.53 16.70
C VAL A 124 -3.30 -2.18 17.36
N PRO A 125 -2.53 -1.78 18.37
CA PRO A 125 -2.66 -0.45 18.96
C PRO A 125 -2.15 0.64 18.03
N ILE A 126 -2.72 1.84 18.13
CA ILE A 126 -2.17 3.06 17.50
C ILE A 126 -0.97 3.58 18.32
N ASN A 127 -0.15 4.44 17.70
CA ASN A 127 1.05 5.04 18.30
C ASN A 127 2.11 4.04 18.78
N GLN A 128 2.11 2.84 18.22
CA GLN A 128 3.12 1.81 18.51
C GLN A 128 3.72 1.27 17.22
N GLU A 129 4.98 0.87 17.30
CA GLU A 129 5.64 0.16 16.21
C GLU A 129 5.06 -1.25 16.10
N ILE A 130 4.68 -1.62 14.87
CA ILE A 130 4.24 -2.97 14.52
C ILE A 130 5.12 -3.52 13.40
N ASP A 131 5.67 -4.71 13.62
CA ASP A 131 6.41 -5.40 12.57
C ASP A 131 5.50 -6.34 11.81
N LEU A 132 5.55 -6.22 10.49
CA LEU A 132 4.73 -6.94 9.52
C LEU A 132 5.62 -7.52 8.43
N GLN A 133 5.23 -8.64 7.86
CA GLN A 133 5.98 -9.29 6.80
C GLN A 133 5.02 -9.88 5.76
N ILE A 134 5.43 -9.77 4.50
CA ILE A 134 4.90 -10.59 3.40
C ILE A 134 6.08 -11.36 2.82
N ARG A 135 5.95 -12.68 2.64
CA ARG A 135 6.95 -13.51 2.01
C ARG A 135 6.33 -14.44 0.98
N ILE A 136 6.97 -14.56 -0.17
CA ILE A 136 6.66 -15.57 -1.18
C ILE A 136 7.29 -16.88 -0.75
N ASP A 137 6.49 -17.94 -0.70
CA ASP A 137 6.92 -19.31 -0.42
C ASP A 137 6.28 -20.27 -1.44
N GLY A 138 6.98 -20.52 -2.53
CA GLY A 138 6.46 -21.27 -3.68
C GLY A 138 5.22 -20.59 -4.28
N ASP A 139 4.12 -21.30 -4.30
CA ASP A 139 2.83 -20.83 -4.82
C ASP A 139 1.93 -20.23 -3.71
N THR A 140 2.53 -19.65 -2.68
CA THR A 140 1.80 -18.98 -1.59
C THR A 140 2.47 -17.67 -1.17
N TYR A 141 1.67 -16.78 -0.57
CA TYR A 141 2.12 -15.63 0.21
C TYR A 141 1.92 -15.94 1.70
N GLN A 142 3.00 -15.79 2.47
CA GLN A 142 2.98 -15.90 3.92
C GLN A 142 2.91 -14.49 4.52
N TYR A 143 1.86 -14.22 5.27
CA TYR A 143 1.68 -12.97 6.02
C TYR A 143 1.90 -13.22 7.49
N SER A 144 2.68 -12.37 8.14
CA SER A 144 2.91 -12.43 9.59
C SER A 144 3.11 -11.04 10.18
N GLY A 145 2.96 -10.93 11.49
CA GLY A 145 3.21 -9.70 12.23
C GLY A 145 3.24 -9.93 13.73
N THR A 146 3.87 -9.01 14.44
CA THR A 146 4.00 -9.11 15.92
C THR A 146 2.62 -9.05 16.58
N GLY A 147 2.27 -10.10 17.30
CA GLY A 147 0.98 -10.21 18.02
C GLY A 147 -0.23 -10.51 17.11
N LEU A 148 0.00 -10.79 15.82
CA LEU A 148 -1.03 -11.09 14.84
C LEU A 148 -1.05 -12.58 14.47
N THR A 149 -2.19 -13.05 13.99
CA THR A 149 -2.32 -14.40 13.42
C THR A 149 -1.65 -14.42 12.04
N SER A 150 -0.77 -15.39 11.82
CA SER A 150 -0.19 -15.60 10.49
C SER A 150 -1.23 -16.16 9.53
N VAL A 151 -1.21 -15.64 8.29
CA VAL A 151 -2.13 -16.01 7.22
C VAL A 151 -1.33 -16.51 6.02
N THR A 152 -1.81 -17.56 5.38
CA THR A 152 -1.27 -18.06 4.12
C THR A 152 -2.32 -17.88 3.03
N MET A 153 -1.95 -17.17 1.96
CA MET A 153 -2.81 -16.96 0.80
C MET A 153 -2.20 -17.62 -0.45
N ASP A 154 -3.05 -18.13 -1.32
CA ASP A 154 -2.58 -18.70 -2.58
C ASP A 154 -2.01 -17.61 -3.50
N ARG A 155 -0.95 -17.94 -4.20
CA ARG A 155 -0.30 -17.20 -5.28
C ARG A 155 -0.55 -17.95 -6.60
N THR A 156 -0.58 -17.26 -7.71
CA THR A 156 -0.69 -17.91 -9.02
C THR A 156 0.49 -18.86 -9.24
N PRO A 157 0.24 -20.16 -9.55
CA PRO A 157 1.29 -21.14 -9.74
C PRO A 157 2.23 -20.79 -10.91
N ASN A 158 3.51 -21.14 -10.77
CA ASN A 158 4.56 -20.88 -11.76
C ASN A 158 4.74 -19.39 -12.10
N CYS A 159 4.30 -18.51 -11.25
CA CYS A 159 4.52 -17.09 -11.36
C CYS A 159 6.01 -16.77 -11.14
N GLU A 160 6.66 -16.22 -12.16
CA GLU A 160 8.05 -15.80 -12.05
C GLU A 160 8.16 -14.56 -11.19
N THR A 161 9.09 -14.56 -10.24
CA THR A 161 9.50 -13.35 -9.53
C THR A 161 10.40 -12.53 -10.46
N GLY A 162 10.26 -11.21 -10.46
CA GLY A 162 11.07 -10.38 -11.34
C GLY A 162 10.69 -8.90 -11.31
N GLU A 163 10.57 -8.28 -12.46
CA GLU A 163 10.29 -6.85 -12.59
C GLU A 163 8.86 -6.50 -12.14
N ASN A 164 8.62 -6.56 -10.84
CA ASN A 164 7.42 -6.11 -10.19
C ASN A 164 7.60 -4.68 -9.69
N TYR A 165 6.61 -4.09 -9.05
CA TYR A 165 6.72 -2.74 -8.52
C TYR A 165 6.11 -2.62 -7.13
N TRP A 166 6.63 -1.66 -6.34
CA TRP A 166 6.11 -1.32 -5.03
C TRP A 166 4.71 -0.75 -5.10
N LEU A 167 3.89 -1.11 -4.11
CA LEU A 167 2.56 -0.58 -3.90
C LEU A 167 2.55 0.20 -2.58
N TRP A 168 2.15 1.45 -2.68
CA TRP A 168 2.25 2.44 -1.61
C TRP A 168 0.94 2.61 -0.84
N PRO A 169 0.95 3.33 0.29
CA PRO A 169 -0.26 3.59 1.04
C PRO A 169 -1.37 4.19 0.18
N TYR A 170 -2.55 3.59 0.30
CA TYR A 170 -3.74 3.98 -0.43
C TYR A 170 -4.94 3.85 0.50
N PHE A 171 -5.71 4.93 0.68
CA PHE A 171 -6.90 4.97 1.52
C PHE A 171 -8.13 4.52 0.72
N GLY A 172 -8.93 3.66 1.33
CA GLY A 172 -10.26 3.28 0.89
C GLY A 172 -10.34 2.26 -0.24
N GLY A 173 -11.57 1.92 -0.53
CA GLY A 173 -12.10 1.38 -1.75
C GLY A 173 -12.73 2.51 -2.53
N ASP A 174 -14.03 2.77 -2.30
CA ASP A 174 -14.80 3.80 -3.02
C ASP A 174 -14.69 5.20 -2.38
N GLN A 175 -14.44 5.29 -1.06
CA GLN A 175 -14.37 6.56 -0.34
C GLN A 175 -12.93 7.04 -0.15
N PRO A 176 -12.66 8.34 -0.39
CA PRO A 176 -11.37 8.95 -0.07
C PRO A 176 -11.23 9.17 1.45
N ALA A 177 -10.03 9.55 1.88
CA ALA A 177 -9.74 9.85 3.27
C ALA A 177 -10.65 10.99 3.79
N PRO A 178 -11.39 10.78 4.90
CA PRO A 178 -12.35 11.77 5.43
C PRO A 178 -11.64 12.94 6.14
N HIS A 179 -10.38 12.79 6.45
CA HIS A 179 -9.47 13.79 6.98
C HIS A 179 -8.03 13.43 6.59
N VAL A 180 -7.05 14.24 6.96
CA VAL A 180 -5.64 13.91 6.74
C VAL A 180 -5.26 12.66 7.54
N VAL A 181 -4.70 11.64 6.86
CA VAL A 181 -4.22 10.40 7.47
C VAL A 181 -2.70 10.32 7.34
N THR A 182 -2.00 10.10 8.45
CA THR A 182 -0.55 9.98 8.50
C THR A 182 -0.14 8.57 8.90
N ILE A 183 0.77 7.98 8.13
CA ILE A 183 1.34 6.65 8.37
C ILE A 183 2.85 6.76 8.26
N LYS A 184 3.57 6.19 9.21
CA LYS A 184 5.03 6.09 9.18
C LYS A 184 5.44 4.66 8.85
N LEU A 185 6.37 4.50 7.90
CA LEU A 185 6.84 3.19 7.45
C LEU A 185 8.38 3.13 7.42
N LYS A 186 8.93 1.99 7.86
CA LYS A 186 10.22 1.47 7.42
C LYS A 186 9.99 0.20 6.63
N ARG A 187 10.74 -0.01 5.58
CA ARG A 187 10.59 -1.17 4.71
C ARG A 187 11.94 -1.75 4.32
N GLU A 188 11.98 -3.04 4.16
CA GLU A 188 13.17 -3.78 3.77
C GLU A 188 12.76 -4.93 2.85
N VAL A 189 13.49 -5.12 1.76
CA VAL A 189 13.26 -6.24 0.83
C VAL A 189 13.86 -7.52 1.43
N ILE A 190 13.18 -8.63 1.24
CA ILE A 190 13.67 -9.98 1.50
C ILE A 190 14.13 -10.56 0.16
N ASP A 191 15.44 -10.89 0.07
CA ASP A 191 16.08 -11.48 -1.10
C ASP A 191 16.11 -13.02 -1.04
#